data_cecc0b6bfcb6f5234f913138575eb88c
#
_entry.id   cecc0b6bfcb6f5234f913138575eb88c
#
_cell.length_a   1.000
_cell.length_b   1.000
_cell.length_c   1.000
_cell.angle_alpha   90.00
_cell.angle_beta   90.00
_cell.angle_gamma   90.00
#
_symmetry.space_group_name_H-M   'P 1'
#
loop_
_entity.id
_entity.type
_entity.pdbx_description
1 polymer ?
#
loop_
_entity_poly.entity_id
_entity_poly.type
_entity_poly.pdbx_seq_one_letter_code
_entity_poly.pdbx_strand_id
1 'polypeptide(L)'
;MSTEIQKMMQDIGRRARSASRAMARASSEQKNQALLHIAKLVRQKADEIQKVNSVDVERAKANGQDAAFVDRLTMTPKTIETMALGLEQIVSLADPIGKITPLQKQASGIEIGQMRVPLGVIGIIYESRPNVTIDAAALCLKSGNAVILRGGSEAIDSNTMLAGIIQEGLAAAGLPKDAVQVITTTDRAAVGEMITMTQFIDVIVPRGGKSLIARLMSEARVPMIKHLDGICHTYIDAEADLAMAVKVCDNAKTQRYAPCNAMETLLVNQEIAPKVLPSLCKIYQDKGVELRGDEAARNIIADMNPATEQDWYTEYLAAILSVRVVDGLDEAIDHITTYGSKHTDAIITEDLTRARRFITEVDSSSVMVNASTRFADGYEYGLGAEIGISTDKLHARGPVGLEGLTSLKYVVFGDGHIRT
;
A
#
# COMPACT_ATOMS: atom_id res chain seq x y z
N MET A 1 -29.15 -18.38 4.68
CA MET A 1 -28.00 -17.65 4.05
C MET A 1 -26.98 -17.14 5.07
N SER A 2 -27.32 -16.29 6.04
CA SER A 2 -26.35 -15.77 7.03
C SER A 2 -25.57 -16.86 7.80
N THR A 3 -26.27 -17.90 8.27
CA THR A 3 -25.66 -18.99 9.06
C THR A 3 -24.71 -19.88 8.23
N GLU A 4 -24.94 -20.03 6.93
CA GLU A 4 -24.11 -20.85 6.03
C GLU A 4 -22.79 -20.11 5.68
N ILE A 5 -22.87 -18.82 5.36
CA ILE A 5 -21.71 -17.97 5.14
C ILE A 5 -20.85 -17.90 6.40
N GLN A 6 -21.47 -17.73 7.57
CA GLN A 6 -20.76 -17.72 8.84
C GLN A 6 -19.99 -19.03 9.08
N LYS A 7 -20.64 -20.18 8.86
CA LYS A 7 -19.98 -21.49 9.00
C LYS A 7 -18.81 -21.65 8.02
N MET A 8 -18.99 -21.25 6.76
CA MET A 8 -17.94 -21.27 5.75
C MET A 8 -16.75 -20.38 6.18
N MET A 9 -17.00 -19.15 6.63
CA MET A 9 -15.96 -18.24 7.06
C MET A 9 -15.24 -18.73 8.31
N GLN A 10 -15.94 -19.32 9.26
CA GLN A 10 -15.37 -19.96 10.44
C GLN A 10 -14.44 -21.13 10.05
N ASP A 11 -14.81 -21.93 9.05
CA ASP A 11 -13.97 -23.03 8.56
C ASP A 11 -12.73 -22.51 7.86
N ILE A 12 -12.84 -21.51 6.98
CA ILE A 12 -11.73 -20.83 6.33
C ILE A 12 -10.77 -20.27 7.39
N GLY A 13 -11.30 -19.55 8.40
CA GLY A 13 -10.50 -18.98 9.47
C GLY A 13 -9.73 -20.03 10.28
N ARG A 14 -10.38 -21.14 10.64
CA ARG A 14 -9.76 -22.24 11.37
C ARG A 14 -8.62 -22.89 10.58
N ARG A 15 -8.83 -23.15 9.29
CA ARG A 15 -7.81 -23.72 8.39
C ARG A 15 -6.62 -22.77 8.23
N ALA A 16 -6.89 -21.47 8.00
CA ALA A 16 -5.83 -20.45 7.90
C ALA A 16 -5.02 -20.35 9.20
N ARG A 17 -5.68 -20.34 10.36
CA ARG A 17 -5.01 -20.31 11.67
C ARG A 17 -4.15 -21.55 11.92
N SER A 18 -4.59 -22.72 11.48
CA SER A 18 -3.78 -23.94 11.52
C SER A 18 -2.56 -23.83 10.60
N ALA A 19 -2.77 -23.38 9.37
CA ALA A 19 -1.71 -23.22 8.37
C ALA A 19 -0.67 -22.18 8.79
N SER A 20 -1.08 -21.08 9.45
CA SER A 20 -0.16 -20.04 9.90
C SER A 20 0.91 -20.54 10.87
N ARG A 21 0.57 -21.53 11.71
CA ARG A 21 1.54 -22.16 12.62
C ARG A 21 2.63 -22.95 11.88
N ALA A 22 2.28 -23.57 10.76
CA ALA A 22 3.23 -24.26 9.89
C ALA A 22 4.09 -23.24 9.11
N MET A 23 3.48 -22.19 8.59
CA MET A 23 4.19 -21.11 7.89
C MET A 23 5.21 -20.41 8.78
N ALA A 24 4.89 -20.17 10.05
CA ALA A 24 5.81 -19.54 11.00
C ALA A 24 7.08 -20.38 11.27
N ARG A 25 7.06 -21.68 10.94
CA ARG A 25 8.19 -22.60 11.10
C ARG A 25 8.86 -22.96 9.77
N ALA A 26 8.28 -22.53 8.66
CA ALA A 26 8.81 -22.81 7.34
C ALA A 26 10.19 -22.16 7.14
N SER A 27 11.14 -22.89 6.59
CA SER A 27 12.44 -22.36 6.27
C SER A 27 12.36 -21.35 5.12
N SER A 28 13.35 -20.45 5.03
CA SER A 28 13.47 -19.53 3.91
C SER A 28 13.53 -20.27 2.57
N GLU A 29 14.21 -21.42 2.55
CA GLU A 29 14.32 -22.26 1.36
C GLU A 29 12.95 -22.81 0.92
N GLN A 30 12.17 -23.38 1.84
CA GLN A 30 10.82 -23.87 1.52
C GLN A 30 9.91 -22.77 0.97
N LYS A 31 9.94 -21.58 1.60
CA LYS A 31 9.16 -20.42 1.13
C LYS A 31 9.62 -19.99 -0.27
N ASN A 32 10.93 -19.91 -0.51
CA ASN A 32 11.48 -19.57 -1.81
C ASN A 32 11.12 -20.60 -2.88
N GLN A 33 11.23 -21.89 -2.58
CA GLN A 33 10.83 -22.95 -3.50
C GLN A 33 9.36 -22.88 -3.86
N ALA A 34 8.47 -22.64 -2.87
CA ALA A 34 7.04 -22.44 -3.15
C ALA A 34 6.81 -21.28 -4.14
N LEU A 35 7.43 -20.13 -3.90
CA LEU A 35 7.30 -18.96 -4.78
C LEU A 35 7.84 -19.22 -6.19
N LEU A 36 8.98 -19.92 -6.34
CA LEU A 36 9.53 -20.31 -7.64
C LEU A 36 8.64 -21.33 -8.36
N HIS A 37 8.06 -22.29 -7.65
CA HIS A 37 7.07 -23.21 -8.22
C HIS A 37 5.83 -22.47 -8.72
N ILE A 38 5.32 -21.50 -7.94
CA ILE A 38 4.19 -20.67 -8.34
C ILE A 38 4.55 -19.87 -9.59
N ALA A 39 5.72 -19.23 -9.65
CA ALA A 39 6.17 -18.48 -10.83
C ALA A 39 6.22 -19.35 -12.09
N LYS A 40 6.78 -20.54 -11.96
CA LYS A 40 6.81 -21.52 -13.05
C LYS A 40 5.39 -21.93 -13.53
N LEU A 41 4.50 -22.21 -12.58
CA LEU A 41 3.11 -22.59 -12.88
C LEU A 41 2.32 -21.45 -13.53
N VAL A 42 2.52 -20.21 -13.08
CA VAL A 42 1.92 -19.00 -13.69
C VAL A 42 2.31 -18.90 -15.17
N ARG A 43 3.59 -19.10 -15.50
CA ARG A 43 4.05 -19.10 -16.90
C ARG A 43 3.50 -20.29 -17.69
N GLN A 44 3.52 -21.49 -17.13
CA GLN A 44 3.05 -22.71 -17.80
C GLN A 44 1.55 -22.69 -18.09
N LYS A 45 0.77 -22.06 -17.22
CA LYS A 45 -0.69 -21.97 -17.33
C LYS A 45 -1.16 -20.61 -17.88
N ALA A 46 -0.27 -19.85 -18.54
CA ALA A 46 -0.59 -18.50 -19.01
C ALA A 46 -1.84 -18.46 -19.91
N ASP A 47 -1.97 -19.39 -20.86
CA ASP A 47 -3.10 -19.46 -21.77
C ASP A 47 -4.40 -19.81 -21.02
N GLU A 48 -4.33 -20.73 -20.04
CA GLU A 48 -5.48 -21.06 -19.20
C GLU A 48 -5.93 -19.88 -18.35
N ILE A 49 -4.97 -19.15 -17.75
CA ILE A 49 -5.23 -17.93 -16.96
C ILE A 49 -5.95 -16.90 -17.84
N GLN A 50 -5.45 -16.65 -19.07
CA GLN A 50 -6.09 -15.72 -19.99
C GLN A 50 -7.51 -16.15 -20.38
N LYS A 51 -7.68 -17.44 -20.67
CA LYS A 51 -9.00 -18.00 -21.00
C LYS A 51 -10.01 -17.85 -19.87
N VAL A 52 -9.62 -18.12 -18.64
CA VAL A 52 -10.47 -17.90 -17.46
C VAL A 52 -10.74 -16.43 -17.24
N ASN A 53 -9.71 -15.58 -17.34
CA ASN A 53 -9.85 -14.14 -17.19
C ASN A 53 -10.78 -13.51 -18.24
N SER A 54 -10.81 -14.04 -19.48
CA SER A 54 -11.71 -13.54 -20.52
C SER A 54 -13.18 -13.64 -20.11
N VAL A 55 -13.55 -14.65 -19.32
CA VAL A 55 -14.92 -14.81 -18.79
C VAL A 55 -15.28 -13.67 -17.84
N ASP A 56 -14.37 -13.33 -16.94
CA ASP A 56 -14.56 -12.18 -16.02
C ASP A 56 -14.65 -10.86 -16.79
N VAL A 57 -13.78 -10.68 -17.79
CA VAL A 57 -13.75 -9.46 -18.64
C VAL A 57 -15.03 -9.30 -19.45
N GLU A 58 -15.53 -10.37 -20.08
CA GLU A 58 -16.78 -10.34 -20.83
C GLU A 58 -17.98 -10.05 -19.92
N ARG A 59 -18.01 -10.64 -18.72
CA ARG A 59 -19.03 -10.35 -17.70
C ARG A 59 -19.00 -8.90 -17.27
N ALA A 60 -17.81 -8.32 -17.05
CA ALA A 60 -17.64 -6.91 -16.68
C ALA A 60 -18.15 -5.98 -17.81
N LYS A 61 -17.81 -6.26 -19.06
CA LYS A 61 -18.30 -5.50 -20.21
C LYS A 61 -19.82 -5.57 -20.36
N ALA A 62 -20.40 -6.78 -20.20
CA ALA A 62 -21.83 -6.98 -20.24
C ALA A 62 -22.58 -6.22 -19.13
N ASN A 63 -21.94 -6.02 -17.98
CA ASN A 63 -22.46 -5.25 -16.85
C ASN A 63 -22.20 -3.72 -17.00
N GLY A 64 -21.69 -3.24 -18.14
CA GLY A 64 -21.53 -1.83 -18.43
C GLY A 64 -20.35 -1.15 -17.67
N GLN A 65 -19.35 -1.91 -17.25
CA GLN A 65 -18.15 -1.35 -16.63
C GLN A 65 -17.34 -0.51 -17.62
N ASP A 66 -16.73 0.57 -17.15
CA ASP A 66 -15.95 1.47 -18.00
C ASP A 66 -14.64 0.82 -18.51
N ALA A 67 -14.04 1.44 -19.52
CA ALA A 67 -12.82 0.93 -20.16
C ALA A 67 -11.64 0.82 -19.18
N ALA A 68 -11.50 1.77 -18.24
CA ALA A 68 -10.43 1.77 -17.26
C ALA A 68 -10.59 0.62 -16.22
N PHE A 69 -11.84 0.29 -15.87
CA PHE A 69 -12.14 -0.88 -15.05
C PHE A 69 -11.79 -2.17 -15.77
N VAL A 70 -12.22 -2.32 -17.02
CA VAL A 70 -11.94 -3.48 -17.87
C VAL A 70 -10.43 -3.67 -18.08
N ASP A 71 -9.69 -2.57 -18.30
CA ASP A 71 -8.22 -2.61 -18.43
C ASP A 71 -7.56 -3.16 -17.15
N ARG A 72 -7.98 -2.68 -15.97
CA ARG A 72 -7.46 -3.17 -14.67
C ARG A 72 -7.77 -4.65 -14.41
N LEU A 73 -8.90 -5.15 -14.91
CA LEU A 73 -9.34 -6.54 -14.77
C LEU A 73 -8.60 -7.48 -15.72
N THR A 74 -8.13 -6.95 -16.86
CA THR A 74 -7.57 -7.75 -17.96
C THR A 74 -6.17 -8.27 -17.65
N MET A 75 -5.98 -9.57 -17.72
CA MET A 75 -4.68 -10.25 -17.57
C MET A 75 -4.04 -10.52 -18.93
N THR A 76 -3.24 -9.56 -19.39
CA THR A 76 -2.47 -9.72 -20.63
C THR A 76 -1.29 -10.67 -20.43
N PRO A 77 -0.65 -11.20 -21.50
CA PRO A 77 0.60 -11.95 -21.38
C PRO A 77 1.67 -11.20 -20.62
N LYS A 78 1.74 -9.88 -20.80
CA LYS A 78 2.66 -9.00 -20.07
C LYS A 78 2.35 -8.96 -18.56
N THR A 79 1.06 -8.87 -18.20
CA THR A 79 0.63 -8.87 -16.80
C THR A 79 0.98 -10.21 -16.12
N ILE A 80 0.76 -11.32 -16.81
CA ILE A 80 1.09 -12.66 -16.32
C ILE A 80 2.61 -12.82 -16.12
N GLU A 81 3.42 -12.39 -17.08
CA GLU A 81 4.87 -12.41 -16.91
C GLU A 81 5.33 -11.49 -15.77
N THR A 82 4.71 -10.31 -15.61
CA THR A 82 5.02 -9.40 -14.49
C THR A 82 4.73 -10.07 -13.14
N MET A 83 3.65 -10.85 -13.00
CA MET A 83 3.38 -11.61 -11.77
C MET A 83 4.47 -12.64 -11.49
N ALA A 84 4.92 -13.37 -12.51
CA ALA A 84 5.98 -14.37 -12.36
C ALA A 84 7.33 -13.72 -11.96
N LEU A 85 7.69 -12.60 -12.60
CA LEU A 85 8.87 -11.80 -12.24
C LEU A 85 8.77 -11.23 -10.82
N GLY A 86 7.57 -10.78 -10.41
CA GLY A 86 7.33 -10.30 -9.04
C GLY A 86 7.57 -11.39 -7.98
N LEU A 87 7.15 -12.62 -8.25
CA LEU A 87 7.44 -13.77 -7.38
C LEU A 87 8.95 -14.02 -7.26
N GLU A 88 9.68 -14.01 -8.38
CA GLU A 88 11.15 -14.19 -8.42
C GLU A 88 11.87 -13.05 -7.67
N GLN A 89 11.38 -11.81 -7.81
CA GLN A 89 11.90 -10.67 -7.07
C GLN A 89 11.70 -10.85 -5.56
N ILE A 90 10.51 -11.27 -5.11
CA ILE A 90 10.24 -11.53 -3.68
C ILE A 90 11.14 -12.66 -3.15
N VAL A 91 11.46 -13.68 -3.95
CA VAL A 91 12.45 -14.72 -3.59
C VAL A 91 13.80 -14.11 -3.26
N SER A 92 14.25 -13.11 -4.02
CA SER A 92 15.55 -12.45 -3.80
C SER A 92 15.63 -11.62 -2.51
N LEU A 93 14.49 -11.24 -1.93
CA LEU A 93 14.44 -10.46 -0.71
C LEU A 93 14.90 -11.30 0.50
N ALA A 94 15.60 -10.66 1.43
CA ALA A 94 16.00 -11.27 2.68
C ALA A 94 14.78 -11.67 3.51
N ASP A 95 14.76 -12.90 4.00
CA ASP A 95 13.71 -13.37 4.92
C ASP A 95 13.81 -12.63 6.25
N PRO A 96 12.77 -11.94 6.70
CA PRO A 96 12.80 -11.24 7.97
C PRO A 96 12.63 -12.16 9.19
N ILE A 97 12.05 -13.34 9.01
CA ILE A 97 11.64 -14.22 10.13
C ILE A 97 12.84 -14.85 10.82
N GLY A 98 12.78 -14.87 12.15
CA GLY A 98 13.81 -15.48 12.98
C GLY A 98 15.03 -14.60 13.26
N LYS A 99 15.13 -13.40 12.66
CA LYS A 99 16.19 -12.44 13.00
C LYS A 99 16.05 -12.00 14.44
N ILE A 100 17.13 -12.15 15.23
CA ILE A 100 17.19 -11.70 16.63
C ILE A 100 18.11 -10.48 16.71
N THR A 101 17.68 -9.44 17.41
CA THR A 101 18.53 -8.29 17.74
C THR A 101 19.67 -8.73 18.66
N PRO A 102 20.81 -8.00 18.69
CA PRO A 102 21.86 -8.31 19.63
C PRO A 102 21.35 -8.48 21.06
N LEU A 103 21.73 -9.58 21.71
CA LEU A 103 21.35 -9.86 23.09
C LEU A 103 22.05 -8.87 24.03
N GLN A 104 21.28 -8.32 24.95
CA GLN A 104 21.77 -7.38 25.96
C GLN A 104 21.69 -8.03 27.36
N LYS A 105 22.84 -8.11 28.03
CA LYS A 105 22.89 -8.61 29.41
C LYS A 105 22.31 -7.57 30.36
N GLN A 106 21.39 -7.99 31.20
CA GLN A 106 20.74 -7.17 32.22
C GLN A 106 21.43 -7.29 33.57
N ALA A 107 21.15 -6.36 34.47
CA ALA A 107 21.71 -6.38 35.83
C ALA A 107 21.34 -7.68 36.62
N SER A 108 20.20 -8.27 36.32
CA SER A 108 19.79 -9.56 36.87
C SER A 108 20.55 -10.78 36.32
N GLY A 109 21.41 -10.58 35.30
CA GLY A 109 22.18 -11.64 34.67
C GLY A 109 21.51 -12.25 33.42
N ILE A 110 20.22 -12.06 33.22
CA ILE A 110 19.53 -12.54 31.99
C ILE A 110 19.99 -11.77 30.74
N GLU A 111 19.92 -12.42 29.59
CA GLU A 111 20.15 -11.78 28.29
C GLU A 111 18.83 -11.63 27.53
N ILE A 112 18.57 -10.43 27.01
CA ILE A 112 17.30 -10.09 26.35
C ILE A 112 17.59 -9.60 24.95
N GLY A 113 16.81 -10.12 23.97
CA GLY A 113 16.73 -9.63 22.61
C GLY A 113 15.30 -9.63 22.10
N GLN A 114 15.12 -9.15 20.89
CA GLN A 114 13.83 -9.23 20.18
C GLN A 114 13.98 -10.08 18.93
N MET A 115 13.05 -10.99 18.71
CA MET A 115 13.00 -11.88 17.56
C MET A 115 11.84 -11.50 16.66
N ARG A 116 12.09 -11.37 15.36
CA ARG A 116 11.07 -11.09 14.36
C ARG A 116 10.25 -12.34 14.06
N VAL A 117 8.93 -12.20 14.12
CA VAL A 117 7.95 -13.27 13.89
C VAL A 117 6.83 -12.82 12.96
N PRO A 118 6.15 -13.75 12.25
CA PRO A 118 4.98 -13.40 11.45
C PRO A 118 3.87 -12.76 12.29
N LEU A 119 3.03 -11.94 11.67
CA LEU A 119 1.78 -11.48 12.30
C LEU A 119 0.82 -12.64 12.56
N GLY A 120 0.75 -13.61 11.64
CA GLY A 120 -0.09 -14.79 11.77
C GLY A 120 -0.98 -15.03 10.57
N VAL A 121 -2.25 -14.62 10.62
CA VAL A 121 -3.21 -14.68 9.50
C VAL A 121 -3.55 -13.27 9.07
N ILE A 122 -3.32 -12.97 7.79
CA ILE A 122 -3.61 -11.69 7.19
C ILE A 122 -4.87 -11.82 6.32
N GLY A 123 -5.81 -10.93 6.52
CA GLY A 123 -6.96 -10.77 5.63
C GLY A 123 -6.70 -9.68 4.62
N ILE A 124 -6.94 -9.92 3.32
CA ILE A 124 -6.76 -8.91 2.29
C ILE A 124 -8.05 -8.78 1.50
N ILE A 125 -8.57 -7.55 1.43
CA ILE A 125 -9.78 -7.22 0.68
C ILE A 125 -9.38 -6.29 -0.46
N TYR A 126 -9.62 -6.71 -1.72
CA TYR A 126 -9.18 -5.96 -2.90
C TYR A 126 -10.21 -5.98 -4.02
N GLU A 127 -10.08 -5.03 -4.96
CA GLU A 127 -11.01 -4.81 -6.07
C GLU A 127 -10.30 -4.91 -7.42
N SER A 128 -11.02 -5.36 -8.44
CA SER A 128 -10.72 -5.20 -9.89
C SER A 128 -9.31 -5.55 -10.39
N ARG A 129 -8.47 -6.23 -9.61
CA ARG A 129 -7.08 -6.53 -9.99
C ARG A 129 -6.70 -7.97 -9.62
N PRO A 130 -6.94 -8.95 -10.51
CA PRO A 130 -6.64 -10.36 -10.20
C PRO A 130 -5.18 -10.64 -9.85
N ASN A 131 -4.23 -9.89 -10.42
CA ASN A 131 -2.80 -10.02 -10.10
C ASN A 131 -2.50 -9.81 -8.60
N VAL A 132 -3.31 -9.02 -7.89
CA VAL A 132 -3.16 -8.83 -6.43
C VAL A 132 -3.25 -10.15 -5.67
N THR A 133 -3.99 -11.14 -6.19
CA THR A 133 -4.04 -12.49 -5.61
C THR A 133 -2.64 -13.11 -5.48
N ILE A 134 -1.81 -12.98 -6.51
CA ILE A 134 -0.43 -13.49 -6.53
C ILE A 134 0.48 -12.62 -5.66
N ASP A 135 0.45 -11.29 -5.87
CA ASP A 135 1.35 -10.35 -5.21
C ASP A 135 1.17 -10.38 -3.68
N ALA A 136 -0.08 -10.33 -3.24
CA ALA A 136 -0.44 -10.38 -1.83
C ALA A 136 -0.11 -11.72 -1.17
N ALA A 137 -0.42 -12.84 -1.85
CA ALA A 137 -0.06 -14.16 -1.35
C ALA A 137 1.46 -14.32 -1.21
N ALA A 138 2.23 -13.86 -2.20
CA ALA A 138 3.69 -13.98 -2.20
C ALA A 138 4.33 -13.25 -1.02
N LEU A 139 3.91 -12.01 -0.75
CA LEU A 139 4.40 -11.24 0.39
C LEU A 139 4.04 -11.88 1.72
N CYS A 140 2.80 -12.37 1.87
CA CYS A 140 2.37 -13.07 3.07
C CYS A 140 3.16 -14.37 3.28
N LEU A 141 3.35 -15.18 2.25
CA LEU A 141 4.11 -16.43 2.32
C LEU A 141 5.58 -16.19 2.67
N LYS A 142 6.23 -15.23 2.01
CA LYS A 142 7.64 -14.89 2.27
C LYS A 142 7.84 -14.39 3.70
N SER A 143 6.89 -13.62 4.24
CA SER A 143 6.91 -13.15 5.64
C SER A 143 6.37 -14.18 6.65
N GLY A 144 6.14 -15.44 6.23
CA GLY A 144 5.75 -16.53 7.11
C GLY A 144 4.30 -16.51 7.58
N ASN A 145 3.43 -15.73 6.94
CA ASN A 145 2.02 -15.61 7.27
C ASN A 145 1.16 -16.55 6.43
N ALA A 146 -0.01 -16.91 6.96
CA ALA A 146 -1.12 -17.36 6.15
C ALA A 146 -1.99 -16.16 5.71
N VAL A 147 -2.76 -16.32 4.63
CA VAL A 147 -3.57 -15.24 4.09
C VAL A 147 -4.95 -15.72 3.65
N ILE A 148 -5.97 -14.91 3.94
CA ILE A 148 -7.32 -15.05 3.43
C ILE A 148 -7.57 -13.88 2.49
N LEU A 149 -7.84 -14.19 1.22
CA LEU A 149 -8.00 -13.24 0.14
C LEU A 149 -9.47 -13.09 -0.23
N ARG A 150 -9.97 -11.86 -0.25
CA ARG A 150 -11.30 -11.53 -0.74
C ARG A 150 -11.19 -10.52 -1.88
N GLY A 151 -11.16 -11.02 -3.11
CA GLY A 151 -11.20 -10.19 -4.31
C GLY A 151 -12.62 -9.71 -4.65
N GLY A 152 -12.74 -8.74 -5.54
CA GLY A 152 -14.01 -8.30 -6.08
C GLY A 152 -14.75 -9.42 -6.80
N SER A 153 -16.09 -9.35 -6.83
CA SER A 153 -16.93 -10.35 -7.49
C SER A 153 -16.73 -10.44 -9.01
N GLU A 154 -16.25 -9.36 -9.58
CA GLU A 154 -15.95 -9.21 -11.00
C GLU A 154 -14.76 -10.08 -11.46
N ALA A 155 -13.86 -10.45 -10.55
CA ALA A 155 -12.67 -11.24 -10.84
C ALA A 155 -12.69 -12.65 -10.20
N ILE A 156 -13.87 -13.17 -9.89
CA ILE A 156 -14.01 -14.38 -9.06
C ILE A 156 -13.37 -15.61 -9.71
N ASP A 157 -13.55 -15.78 -11.03
CA ASP A 157 -13.03 -16.94 -11.75
C ASP A 157 -11.49 -16.86 -11.85
N SER A 158 -10.96 -15.68 -12.18
CA SER A 158 -9.51 -15.42 -12.20
C SER A 158 -8.88 -15.65 -10.84
N ASN A 159 -9.45 -15.09 -9.77
CA ASN A 159 -8.94 -15.23 -8.41
C ASN A 159 -8.93 -16.68 -7.94
N THR A 160 -9.97 -17.45 -8.28
CA THR A 160 -10.08 -18.89 -7.96
C THR A 160 -9.03 -19.69 -8.70
N MET A 161 -8.82 -19.42 -9.98
CA MET A 161 -7.78 -20.06 -10.79
C MET A 161 -6.38 -19.79 -10.21
N LEU A 162 -6.07 -18.54 -9.89
CA LEU A 162 -4.79 -18.15 -9.32
C LEU A 162 -4.57 -18.78 -7.93
N ALA A 163 -5.60 -18.87 -7.10
CA ALA A 163 -5.52 -19.57 -5.82
C ALA A 163 -5.15 -21.05 -5.99
N GLY A 164 -5.73 -21.73 -6.99
CA GLY A 164 -5.37 -23.11 -7.32
C GLY A 164 -3.89 -23.25 -7.69
N ILE A 165 -3.35 -22.33 -8.49
CA ILE A 165 -1.92 -22.31 -8.86
C ILE A 165 -1.03 -22.12 -7.62
N ILE A 166 -1.41 -21.19 -6.74
CA ILE A 166 -0.65 -20.93 -5.48
C ILE A 166 -0.64 -22.20 -4.61
N GLN A 167 -1.81 -22.85 -4.45
CA GLN A 167 -1.94 -24.04 -3.62
C GLN A 167 -1.15 -25.24 -4.20
N GLU A 168 -1.07 -25.36 -5.52
CA GLU A 168 -0.22 -26.34 -6.19
C GLU A 168 1.27 -26.10 -5.91
N GLY A 169 1.73 -24.85 -6.00
CA GLY A 169 3.10 -24.48 -5.69
C GLY A 169 3.47 -24.67 -4.20
N LEU A 170 2.55 -24.36 -3.30
CA LEU A 170 2.72 -24.63 -1.85
C LEU A 170 2.90 -26.13 -1.58
N ALA A 171 2.05 -26.97 -2.17
CA ALA A 171 2.13 -28.42 -2.02
C ALA A 171 3.44 -28.99 -2.56
N ALA A 172 3.94 -28.48 -3.69
CA ALA A 172 5.23 -28.88 -4.28
C ALA A 172 6.42 -28.60 -3.36
N ALA A 173 6.32 -27.56 -2.50
CA ALA A 173 7.33 -27.22 -1.50
C ALA A 173 7.07 -27.84 -0.11
N GLY A 174 6.08 -28.72 0.02
CA GLY A 174 5.71 -29.33 1.31
C GLY A 174 5.07 -28.37 2.31
N LEU A 175 4.50 -27.25 1.82
CA LEU A 175 3.81 -26.27 2.64
C LEU A 175 2.28 -26.49 2.59
N PRO A 176 1.53 -26.09 3.64
CA PRO A 176 0.10 -26.32 3.68
C PRO A 176 -0.63 -25.48 2.62
N LYS A 177 -1.50 -26.13 1.84
CA LYS A 177 -2.35 -25.46 0.84
C LYS A 177 -3.23 -24.37 1.44
N ASP A 178 -3.69 -24.59 2.67
CA ASP A 178 -4.54 -23.66 3.41
C ASP A 178 -3.80 -22.39 3.91
N ALA A 179 -2.49 -22.27 3.64
CA ALA A 179 -1.75 -21.03 3.89
C ALA A 179 -2.25 -19.88 2.99
N VAL A 180 -2.87 -20.20 1.84
CA VAL A 180 -3.53 -19.20 0.98
C VAL A 180 -4.93 -19.70 0.64
N GLN A 181 -5.93 -18.93 1.06
CA GLN A 181 -7.32 -19.22 0.80
C GLN A 181 -7.99 -18.00 0.14
N VAL A 182 -8.78 -18.26 -0.90
CA VAL A 182 -9.61 -17.25 -1.57
C VAL A 182 -11.07 -17.51 -1.19
N ILE A 183 -11.78 -16.47 -0.81
CA ILE A 183 -13.22 -16.52 -0.57
C ILE A 183 -13.92 -16.54 -1.92
N THR A 184 -14.59 -17.67 -2.23
CA THR A 184 -15.21 -17.92 -3.53
C THR A 184 -16.66 -17.45 -3.63
N THR A 185 -17.27 -16.97 -2.54
CA THR A 185 -18.62 -16.39 -2.59
C THR A 185 -18.58 -14.91 -2.97
N THR A 186 -19.55 -14.49 -3.76
CA THR A 186 -19.77 -13.08 -4.11
C THR A 186 -20.58 -12.32 -3.05
N ASP A 187 -21.15 -13.02 -2.06
CA ASP A 187 -21.95 -12.41 -1.02
C ASP A 187 -21.10 -11.45 -0.14
N ARG A 188 -21.57 -10.22 -0.02
CA ARG A 188 -20.91 -9.18 0.77
C ARG A 188 -20.92 -9.46 2.28
N ALA A 189 -21.80 -10.37 2.76
CA ALA A 189 -21.81 -10.80 4.16
C ALA A 189 -20.49 -11.48 4.56
N ALA A 190 -19.80 -12.14 3.63
CA ALA A 190 -18.49 -12.74 3.88
C ALA A 190 -17.43 -11.68 4.26
N VAL A 191 -17.52 -10.45 3.73
CA VAL A 191 -16.65 -9.34 4.12
C VAL A 191 -16.94 -8.93 5.56
N GLY A 192 -18.22 -8.79 5.93
CA GLY A 192 -18.63 -8.46 7.30
C GLY A 192 -18.14 -9.48 8.34
N GLU A 193 -18.25 -10.79 8.00
CA GLU A 193 -17.68 -11.85 8.84
C GLU A 193 -16.15 -11.72 8.94
N MET A 194 -15.46 -11.58 7.81
CA MET A 194 -14.00 -11.52 7.74
C MET A 194 -13.42 -10.43 8.64
N ILE A 195 -13.97 -9.22 8.60
CA ILE A 195 -13.44 -8.06 9.35
C ILE A 195 -13.75 -8.12 10.86
N THR A 196 -14.58 -9.07 11.29
CA THR A 196 -14.95 -9.25 12.72
C THR A 196 -14.34 -10.51 13.34
N MET A 197 -13.67 -11.37 12.56
CA MET A 197 -13.13 -12.68 12.99
C MET A 197 -11.80 -12.56 13.74
N THR A 198 -11.75 -11.80 14.85
CA THR A 198 -10.55 -11.56 15.66
C THR A 198 -9.88 -12.82 16.20
N GLN A 199 -10.63 -13.94 16.35
CA GLN A 199 -10.07 -15.21 16.78
C GLN A 199 -9.23 -15.92 15.71
N PHE A 200 -9.38 -15.53 14.42
CA PHE A 200 -8.70 -16.19 13.31
C PHE A 200 -7.81 -15.27 12.49
N ILE A 201 -8.11 -13.98 12.43
CA ILE A 201 -7.41 -13.00 11.60
C ILE A 201 -6.74 -11.98 12.52
N ASP A 202 -5.47 -11.73 12.30
CA ASP A 202 -4.65 -10.82 13.11
C ASP A 202 -4.67 -9.40 12.57
N VAL A 203 -4.73 -9.24 11.24
CA VAL A 203 -4.77 -7.93 10.59
C VAL A 203 -5.50 -8.00 9.25
N ILE A 204 -6.18 -6.92 8.90
CA ILE A 204 -6.79 -6.72 7.57
C ILE A 204 -6.00 -5.66 6.79
N VAL A 205 -5.77 -5.91 5.51
CA VAL A 205 -5.20 -4.95 4.56
C VAL A 205 -6.22 -4.67 3.46
N PRO A 206 -6.92 -3.53 3.50
CA PRO A 206 -7.84 -3.15 2.44
C PRO A 206 -7.08 -2.55 1.24
N ARG A 207 -7.50 -2.94 0.03
CA ARG A 207 -6.97 -2.47 -1.25
C ARG A 207 -8.12 -2.11 -2.19
N GLY A 208 -8.71 -0.95 -2.02
CA GLY A 208 -9.86 -0.52 -2.81
C GLY A 208 -10.12 0.97 -2.67
N GLY A 209 -11.24 1.44 -3.21
CA GLY A 209 -11.62 2.84 -3.18
C GLY A 209 -11.98 3.34 -1.78
N LYS A 210 -11.98 4.67 -1.61
CA LYS A 210 -12.24 5.37 -0.34
C LYS A 210 -13.53 4.91 0.36
N SER A 211 -14.60 4.66 -0.40
CA SER A 211 -15.88 4.19 0.16
C SER A 211 -15.80 2.82 0.82
N LEU A 212 -15.06 1.88 0.21
CA LEU A 212 -14.81 0.56 0.80
C LEU A 212 -14.00 0.71 2.09
N ILE A 213 -12.90 1.45 2.05
CA ILE A 213 -12.01 1.62 3.21
C ILE A 213 -12.75 2.30 4.36
N ALA A 214 -13.51 3.37 4.09
CA ALA A 214 -14.31 4.06 5.10
C ALA A 214 -15.34 3.13 5.78
N ARG A 215 -16.01 2.30 4.98
CA ARG A 215 -16.94 1.29 5.51
C ARG A 215 -16.22 0.28 6.40
N LEU A 216 -15.09 -0.27 5.94
CA LEU A 216 -14.32 -1.22 6.73
C LEU A 216 -13.84 -0.61 8.04
N MET A 217 -13.40 0.65 8.02
CA MET A 217 -12.97 1.38 9.22
C MET A 217 -14.09 1.51 10.26
N SER A 218 -15.34 1.64 9.83
CA SER A 218 -16.48 1.77 10.76
C SER A 218 -16.97 0.44 11.32
N GLU A 219 -16.77 -0.68 10.61
CA GLU A 219 -17.35 -1.98 10.96
C GLU A 219 -16.30 -2.99 11.50
N ALA A 220 -15.02 -2.81 11.21
CA ALA A 220 -13.99 -3.78 11.54
C ALA A 220 -13.69 -3.83 13.05
N ARG A 221 -13.50 -5.07 13.55
CA ARG A 221 -12.95 -5.37 14.87
C ARG A 221 -11.52 -5.88 14.80
N VAL A 222 -11.14 -6.44 13.65
CA VAL A 222 -9.76 -6.81 13.37
C VAL A 222 -8.96 -5.55 13.08
N PRO A 223 -7.76 -5.37 13.63
CA PRO A 223 -6.88 -4.25 13.30
C PRO A 223 -6.60 -4.17 11.79
N MET A 224 -6.38 -2.97 11.28
CA MET A 224 -6.12 -2.77 9.85
C MET A 224 -4.81 -2.04 9.59
N ILE A 225 -4.14 -2.40 8.49
CA ILE A 225 -3.05 -1.64 7.88
C ILE A 225 -3.66 -0.91 6.69
N LYS A 226 -3.80 0.42 6.76
CA LYS A 226 -4.60 1.18 5.79
C LYS A 226 -4.15 2.63 5.63
N HIS A 227 -4.56 3.23 4.54
CA HIS A 227 -4.77 4.68 4.39
C HIS A 227 -6.16 4.92 3.79
N LEU A 228 -6.73 6.08 4.01
CA LEU A 228 -8.05 6.43 3.48
C LEU A 228 -7.93 7.13 2.13
N ASP A 229 -7.04 8.12 2.06
CA ASP A 229 -6.73 8.93 0.87
C ASP A 229 -5.27 9.39 0.90
N GLY A 230 -4.80 9.90 -0.23
CA GLY A 230 -3.45 10.41 -0.45
C GLY A 230 -3.47 11.89 -0.84
N ILE A 231 -3.85 12.79 0.07
CA ILE A 231 -3.75 14.24 -0.15
C ILE A 231 -2.29 14.64 0.09
N CYS A 232 -1.46 14.54 -0.95
CA CYS A 232 -0.03 14.81 -0.86
C CYS A 232 0.28 16.26 -1.23
N HIS A 233 1.19 16.88 -0.47
CA HIS A 233 1.61 18.27 -0.69
C HIS A 233 3.06 18.35 -1.15
N THR A 234 3.36 19.35 -1.95
CA THR A 234 4.74 19.83 -2.13
C THR A 234 4.78 21.31 -1.82
N TYR A 235 5.64 21.71 -0.89
CA TYR A 235 5.89 23.09 -0.54
C TYR A 235 7.17 23.59 -1.20
N ILE A 236 7.09 24.67 -1.98
CA ILE A 236 8.23 25.39 -2.55
C ILE A 236 8.56 26.53 -1.59
N ASP A 237 9.70 26.43 -0.93
CA ASP A 237 10.20 27.41 0.02
C ASP A 237 10.84 28.61 -0.67
N ALA A 238 10.99 29.73 0.05
CA ALA A 238 11.64 30.94 -0.46
C ALA A 238 13.07 30.68 -0.96
N GLU A 239 13.81 29.80 -0.29
CA GLU A 239 15.19 29.41 -0.59
C GLU A 239 15.26 28.18 -1.54
N ALA A 240 14.27 27.97 -2.39
CA ALA A 240 14.27 26.87 -3.35
C ALA A 240 15.04 27.22 -4.62
N ASP A 241 15.82 26.26 -5.14
CA ASP A 241 16.29 26.31 -6.52
C ASP A 241 15.09 26.20 -7.47
N LEU A 242 14.88 27.18 -8.33
CA LEU A 242 13.72 27.26 -9.23
C LEU A 242 13.66 26.13 -10.24
N ALA A 243 14.81 25.72 -10.78
CA ALA A 243 14.86 24.66 -11.79
C ALA A 243 14.53 23.29 -11.16
N MET A 244 15.05 23.04 -9.97
CA MET A 244 14.72 21.87 -9.18
C MET A 244 13.23 21.86 -8.80
N ALA A 245 12.69 22.98 -8.31
CA ALA A 245 11.28 23.11 -7.95
C ALA A 245 10.35 22.76 -9.11
N VAL A 246 10.59 23.34 -10.29
CA VAL A 246 9.82 23.03 -11.50
C VAL A 246 9.89 21.55 -11.85
N LYS A 247 11.09 20.98 -11.89
CA LYS A 247 11.30 19.57 -12.24
C LYS A 247 10.61 18.61 -11.28
N VAL A 248 10.76 18.84 -9.97
CA VAL A 248 10.21 17.97 -8.93
C VAL A 248 8.68 18.07 -8.87
N CYS A 249 8.13 19.30 -8.89
CA CYS A 249 6.68 19.50 -8.82
C CYS A 249 5.97 19.01 -10.10
N ASP A 250 6.56 19.22 -11.28
CA ASP A 250 6.04 18.65 -12.51
C ASP A 250 5.94 17.13 -12.42
N ASN A 251 7.02 16.45 -12.02
CA ASN A 251 7.02 15.00 -11.84
C ASN A 251 6.02 14.55 -10.77
N ALA A 252 5.94 15.24 -9.65
CA ALA A 252 5.07 14.88 -8.53
C ALA A 252 3.59 14.83 -8.93
N LYS A 253 3.14 15.68 -9.86
CA LYS A 253 1.76 15.67 -10.38
C LYS A 253 1.60 14.87 -11.65
N THR A 254 2.45 15.08 -12.65
CA THR A 254 2.15 14.66 -14.04
C THR A 254 2.76 13.32 -14.44
N GLN A 255 3.65 12.73 -13.64
CA GLN A 255 4.20 11.40 -13.94
C GLN A 255 3.07 10.35 -13.99
N ARG A 256 2.11 10.42 -13.06
CA ARG A 256 0.81 9.71 -13.06
C ARG A 256 -0.15 10.42 -12.12
N TYR A 257 -1.42 10.53 -12.48
CA TYR A 257 -2.45 11.22 -11.69
C TYR A 257 -3.14 10.33 -10.65
N ALA A 258 -3.34 9.05 -10.95
CA ALA A 258 -4.16 8.15 -10.18
C ALA A 258 -3.52 7.48 -8.93
N PRO A 259 -2.19 7.39 -8.75
CA PRO A 259 -1.62 6.86 -7.51
C PRO A 259 -1.77 7.83 -6.33
N CYS A 260 -1.98 7.28 -5.14
CA CYS A 260 -2.18 8.02 -3.89
C CYS A 260 -0.98 8.88 -3.44
N ASN A 261 0.20 8.67 -4.01
CA ASN A 261 1.40 9.48 -3.77
C ASN A 261 1.60 10.59 -4.83
N ALA A 262 0.63 10.80 -5.75
CA ALA A 262 0.64 11.97 -6.62
C ALA A 262 0.35 13.24 -5.82
N MET A 263 1.01 14.34 -6.18
CA MET A 263 0.75 15.63 -5.54
C MET A 263 -0.67 16.11 -5.87
N GLU A 264 -1.42 16.50 -4.84
CA GLU A 264 -2.79 17.04 -4.98
C GLU A 264 -2.86 18.52 -4.63
N THR A 265 -1.93 19.01 -3.80
CA THR A 265 -1.82 20.41 -3.44
C THR A 265 -0.37 20.90 -3.56
N LEU A 266 -0.17 22.00 -4.26
CA LEU A 266 1.07 22.75 -4.35
C LEU A 266 1.00 23.98 -3.43
N LEU A 267 1.89 24.05 -2.45
CA LEU A 267 2.07 25.22 -1.58
C LEU A 267 3.30 26.00 -2.05
N VAL A 268 3.21 27.30 -2.15
CA VAL A 268 4.31 28.13 -2.64
C VAL A 268 4.51 29.33 -1.75
N ASN A 269 5.74 29.53 -1.29
CA ASN A 269 6.10 30.73 -0.52
C ASN A 269 5.83 31.99 -1.34
N GLN A 270 5.22 33.02 -0.72
CA GLN A 270 4.81 34.26 -1.38
C GLN A 270 5.96 35.01 -2.08
N GLU A 271 7.20 34.95 -1.56
CA GLU A 271 8.35 35.65 -2.13
C GLU A 271 8.83 35.04 -3.45
N ILE A 272 8.65 33.71 -3.62
CA ILE A 272 9.10 32.98 -4.79
C ILE A 272 7.95 32.69 -5.78
N ALA A 273 6.70 32.79 -5.34
CA ALA A 273 5.52 32.49 -6.16
C ALA A 273 5.48 33.24 -7.51
N PRO A 274 5.76 34.56 -7.58
CA PRO A 274 5.78 35.29 -8.85
C PRO A 274 6.88 34.81 -9.82
N LYS A 275 7.93 34.13 -9.31
CA LYS A 275 9.04 33.65 -10.13
C LYS A 275 8.81 32.22 -10.64
N VAL A 276 8.19 31.35 -9.82
CA VAL A 276 8.06 29.91 -10.12
C VAL A 276 6.71 29.57 -10.76
N LEU A 277 5.59 30.14 -10.30
CA LEU A 277 4.26 29.80 -10.77
C LEU A 277 4.05 29.99 -12.28
N PRO A 278 4.52 31.10 -12.93
CA PRO A 278 4.28 31.26 -14.36
C PRO A 278 4.82 30.13 -15.23
N SER A 279 6.03 29.67 -14.96
CA SER A 279 6.65 28.59 -15.71
C SER A 279 6.04 27.22 -15.39
N LEU A 280 5.80 26.96 -14.09
CA LEU A 280 5.27 25.68 -13.64
C LEU A 280 3.81 25.47 -14.04
N CYS A 281 2.97 26.50 -13.88
CA CYS A 281 1.56 26.43 -14.27
C CYS A 281 1.39 26.28 -15.79
N LYS A 282 2.27 26.93 -16.58
CA LYS A 282 2.26 26.71 -18.03
C LYS A 282 2.52 25.24 -18.39
N ILE A 283 3.48 24.58 -17.73
CA ILE A 283 3.75 23.14 -17.93
C ILE A 283 2.50 22.31 -17.62
N TYR A 284 1.83 22.61 -16.52
CA TYR A 284 0.60 21.89 -16.13
C TYR A 284 -0.53 22.10 -17.13
N GLN A 285 -0.75 23.35 -17.58
CA GLN A 285 -1.76 23.68 -18.58
C GLN A 285 -1.48 23.01 -19.93
N ASP A 286 -0.22 23.02 -20.39
CA ASP A 286 0.20 22.34 -21.63
C ASP A 286 -0.03 20.81 -21.56
N LYS A 287 -0.07 20.23 -20.36
CA LYS A 287 -0.40 18.82 -20.09
C LYS A 287 -1.88 18.57 -19.75
N GLY A 288 -2.72 19.61 -19.85
CA GLY A 288 -4.16 19.51 -19.60
C GLY A 288 -4.54 19.36 -18.12
N VAL A 289 -3.70 19.81 -17.20
CA VAL A 289 -4.01 19.83 -15.76
C VAL A 289 -4.87 21.05 -15.45
N GLU A 290 -6.04 20.83 -14.86
CA GLU A 290 -6.88 21.87 -14.29
C GLU A 290 -6.24 22.43 -13.03
N LEU A 291 -6.07 23.75 -12.95
CA LEU A 291 -5.49 24.41 -11.78
C LEU A 291 -6.59 25.13 -10.99
N ARG A 292 -6.61 24.91 -9.67
CA ARG A 292 -7.50 25.58 -8.71
C ARG A 292 -6.66 26.35 -7.70
N GLY A 293 -6.71 27.68 -7.79
CA GLY A 293 -5.86 28.56 -6.96
C GLY A 293 -6.63 29.36 -5.92
N ASP A 294 -5.95 29.66 -4.81
CA ASP A 294 -6.40 30.72 -3.90
C ASP A 294 -6.33 32.08 -4.59
N GLU A 295 -6.78 33.13 -3.91
CA GLU A 295 -6.78 34.49 -4.48
C GLU A 295 -5.36 34.97 -4.84
N ALA A 296 -4.36 34.69 -4.00
CA ALA A 296 -2.98 35.10 -4.23
C ALA A 296 -2.36 34.38 -5.45
N ALA A 297 -2.57 33.08 -5.61
CA ALA A 297 -2.14 32.33 -6.78
C ALA A 297 -2.83 32.85 -8.07
N ARG A 298 -4.12 33.13 -8.00
CA ARG A 298 -4.92 33.66 -9.13
C ARG A 298 -4.53 35.07 -9.54
N ASN A 299 -4.05 35.91 -8.61
CA ASN A 299 -3.50 37.21 -8.94
C ASN A 299 -2.20 37.11 -9.76
N ILE A 300 -1.47 35.98 -9.65
CA ILE A 300 -0.27 35.70 -10.45
C ILE A 300 -0.65 35.01 -11.76
N ILE A 301 -1.58 34.06 -11.72
CA ILE A 301 -2.02 33.23 -12.86
C ILE A 301 -3.53 33.36 -13.00
N ALA A 302 -3.96 34.28 -13.85
CA ALA A 302 -5.38 34.64 -13.98
C ALA A 302 -6.30 33.51 -14.52
N ASP A 303 -5.74 32.54 -15.22
CA ASP A 303 -6.50 31.42 -15.83
C ASP A 303 -6.77 30.25 -14.86
N MET A 304 -6.41 30.37 -13.57
CA MET A 304 -6.77 29.38 -12.58
C MET A 304 -8.24 29.50 -12.16
N ASN A 305 -8.91 28.37 -12.01
CA ASN A 305 -10.20 28.30 -11.33
C ASN A 305 -10.04 28.68 -9.85
N PRO A 306 -11.07 29.31 -9.23
CA PRO A 306 -11.02 29.54 -7.79
C PRO A 306 -11.04 28.22 -7.02
N ALA A 307 -10.09 28.05 -6.12
CA ALA A 307 -10.13 26.95 -5.14
C ALA A 307 -11.18 27.26 -4.07
N THR A 308 -11.86 26.22 -3.61
CA THR A 308 -12.77 26.24 -2.49
C THR A 308 -12.14 25.54 -1.29
N GLU A 309 -12.70 25.70 -0.10
CA GLU A 309 -12.23 24.98 1.10
C GLU A 309 -12.21 23.46 0.89
N GLN A 310 -13.19 22.92 0.15
CA GLN A 310 -13.27 21.48 -0.15
C GLN A 310 -12.11 20.99 -1.01
N ASP A 311 -11.53 21.85 -1.86
CA ASP A 311 -10.40 21.46 -2.71
C ASP A 311 -9.17 21.07 -1.88
N TRP A 312 -8.95 21.71 -0.74
CA TRP A 312 -7.85 21.38 0.17
C TRP A 312 -7.98 19.99 0.82
N TYR A 313 -9.22 19.48 0.98
CA TYR A 313 -9.52 18.14 1.50
C TYR A 313 -9.69 17.08 0.41
N THR A 314 -9.37 17.41 -0.85
CA THR A 314 -9.72 16.53 -1.98
C THR A 314 -8.49 15.80 -2.53
N GLU A 315 -8.55 14.47 -2.54
CA GLU A 315 -7.72 13.63 -3.39
C GLU A 315 -8.42 13.49 -4.74
N TYR A 316 -7.90 14.17 -5.78
CA TYR A 316 -8.54 14.21 -7.10
C TYR A 316 -8.36 12.92 -7.89
N LEU A 317 -7.18 12.29 -7.80
CA LEU A 317 -6.78 11.13 -8.62
C LEU A 317 -6.90 11.40 -10.14
N ALA A 318 -6.82 12.65 -10.54
CA ALA A 318 -7.07 13.17 -11.87
C ALA A 318 -6.08 14.30 -12.22
N ALA A 319 -6.15 14.77 -13.46
CA ALA A 319 -5.36 15.92 -13.91
C ALA A 319 -5.96 17.25 -13.35
N ILE A 320 -6.00 17.36 -12.02
CA ILE A 320 -6.46 18.53 -11.26
C ILE A 320 -5.45 18.78 -10.15
N LEU A 321 -5.08 20.03 -9.89
CA LEU A 321 -4.11 20.42 -8.87
C LEU A 321 -4.59 21.68 -8.14
N SER A 322 -4.61 21.63 -6.80
CA SER A 322 -4.81 22.81 -5.96
C SER A 322 -3.50 23.56 -5.78
N VAL A 323 -3.54 24.90 -5.82
CA VAL A 323 -2.37 25.77 -5.67
C VAL A 323 -2.68 26.83 -4.61
N ARG A 324 -1.85 26.93 -3.58
CA ARG A 324 -1.97 27.95 -2.55
C ARG A 324 -0.66 28.68 -2.32
N VAL A 325 -0.73 30.00 -2.27
CA VAL A 325 0.41 30.84 -1.86
C VAL A 325 0.33 31.01 -0.34
N VAL A 326 1.45 30.78 0.33
CA VAL A 326 1.59 30.82 1.79
C VAL A 326 2.67 31.83 2.21
N ASP A 327 2.52 32.41 3.39
CA ASP A 327 3.47 33.39 3.92
C ASP A 327 4.87 32.79 4.18
N GLY A 328 4.91 31.49 4.52
CA GLY A 328 6.18 30.82 4.81
C GLY A 328 6.01 29.39 5.27
N LEU A 329 7.10 28.85 5.85
CA LEU A 329 7.17 27.47 6.30
C LEU A 329 6.10 27.14 7.35
N ASP A 330 5.82 28.06 8.27
CA ASP A 330 4.87 27.83 9.36
C ASP A 330 3.45 27.64 8.80
N GLU A 331 3.00 28.52 7.90
CA GLU A 331 1.68 28.39 7.27
C GLU A 331 1.60 27.13 6.38
N ALA A 332 2.71 26.76 5.71
CA ALA A 332 2.76 25.53 4.93
C ALA A 332 2.56 24.30 5.83
N ILE A 333 3.22 24.23 6.98
CA ILE A 333 3.08 23.15 7.97
C ILE A 333 1.67 23.12 8.56
N ASP A 334 1.09 24.28 8.87
CA ASP A 334 -0.28 24.41 9.38
C ASP A 334 -1.30 23.92 8.35
N HIS A 335 -1.12 24.26 7.07
CA HIS A 335 -1.95 23.78 5.97
C HIS A 335 -1.87 22.26 5.86
N ILE A 336 -0.67 21.67 5.80
CA ILE A 336 -0.46 20.24 5.71
C ILE A 336 -1.07 19.52 6.92
N THR A 337 -0.91 20.09 8.12
CA THR A 337 -1.48 19.52 9.35
C THR A 337 -3.00 19.51 9.33
N THR A 338 -3.63 20.55 8.78
CA THR A 338 -5.07 20.73 8.74
C THR A 338 -5.73 19.88 7.66
N TYR A 339 -5.17 19.86 6.44
CA TYR A 339 -5.81 19.31 5.26
C TYR A 339 -5.18 17.98 4.81
N GLY A 340 -3.95 17.70 5.21
CA GLY A 340 -3.20 16.54 4.77
C GLY A 340 -3.74 15.21 5.29
N SER A 341 -3.56 14.18 4.50
CA SER A 341 -3.95 12.79 4.83
C SER A 341 -2.88 12.02 5.61
N LYS A 342 -1.76 12.65 5.95
CA LYS A 342 -0.56 12.04 6.56
C LYS A 342 0.09 10.97 5.67
N HIS A 343 -0.12 11.06 4.37
CA HIS A 343 0.43 10.13 3.40
C HIS A 343 1.86 10.51 3.04
N THR A 344 2.04 11.53 2.20
CA THR A 344 3.37 11.92 1.70
C THR A 344 3.41 13.42 1.44
N ASP A 345 4.36 14.11 2.05
CA ASP A 345 4.55 15.54 1.87
C ASP A 345 6.02 15.87 1.61
N ALA A 346 6.27 16.89 0.80
CA ALA A 346 7.60 17.28 0.36
C ALA A 346 7.86 18.78 0.54
N ILE A 347 9.10 19.14 0.80
CA ILE A 347 9.61 20.51 0.74
C ILE A 347 10.70 20.60 -0.33
N ILE A 348 10.72 21.69 -1.08
CA ILE A 348 11.80 22.06 -1.99
C ILE A 348 12.51 23.28 -1.39
N THR A 349 13.76 23.12 -0.97
CA THR A 349 14.56 24.18 -0.32
C THR A 349 16.05 23.86 -0.38
N GLU A 350 16.90 24.87 -0.41
CA GLU A 350 18.34 24.75 -0.20
C GLU A 350 18.74 25.08 1.25
N ASP A 351 17.81 25.57 2.09
CA ASP A 351 18.05 25.82 3.51
C ASP A 351 17.90 24.54 4.34
N LEU A 352 19.03 24.04 4.85
CA LEU A 352 19.08 22.84 5.67
C LEU A 352 18.28 22.96 6.97
N THR A 353 18.19 24.16 7.55
CA THR A 353 17.46 24.39 8.81
C THR A 353 15.96 24.25 8.57
N ARG A 354 15.44 24.85 7.48
CA ARG A 354 14.04 24.73 7.06
C ARG A 354 13.69 23.30 6.68
N ALA A 355 14.59 22.62 5.94
CA ALA A 355 14.42 21.19 5.61
C ALA A 355 14.30 20.34 6.87
N ARG A 356 15.16 20.51 7.87
CA ARG A 356 15.12 19.79 9.14
C ARG A 356 13.85 20.08 9.95
N ARG A 357 13.42 21.34 10.00
CA ARG A 357 12.14 21.69 10.63
C ARG A 357 10.97 20.98 9.96
N PHE A 358 10.89 21.04 8.63
CA PHE A 358 9.84 20.37 7.88
C PHE A 358 9.78 18.88 8.17
N ILE A 359 10.93 18.17 8.14
CA ILE A 359 11.00 16.73 8.48
C ILE A 359 10.51 16.45 9.91
N THR A 360 10.80 17.35 10.85
CA THR A 360 10.47 17.15 12.27
C THR A 360 9.00 17.47 12.57
N GLU A 361 8.46 18.51 11.94
CA GLU A 361 7.15 19.06 12.29
C GLU A 361 6.01 18.49 11.44
N VAL A 362 6.28 18.05 10.19
CA VAL A 362 5.28 17.41 9.34
C VAL A 362 5.14 15.94 9.70
N ASP A 363 3.95 15.57 10.21
CA ASP A 363 3.64 14.22 10.70
C ASP A 363 3.01 13.33 9.60
N SER A 364 3.76 13.10 8.51
CA SER A 364 3.33 12.23 7.43
C SER A 364 4.12 10.92 7.38
N SER A 365 3.58 9.90 6.73
CA SER A 365 4.21 8.57 6.64
C SER A 365 5.51 8.61 5.83
N SER A 366 5.59 9.56 4.88
CA SER A 366 6.79 9.88 4.12
C SER A 366 6.94 11.40 4.06
N VAL A 367 8.09 11.92 4.49
CA VAL A 367 8.44 13.34 4.41
C VAL A 367 9.70 13.47 3.58
N MET A 368 9.66 14.29 2.55
CA MET A 368 10.71 14.37 1.54
C MET A 368 11.33 15.77 1.47
N VAL A 369 12.62 15.83 1.20
CA VAL A 369 13.34 17.04 0.88
C VAL A 369 13.89 16.92 -0.53
N ASN A 370 13.57 17.89 -1.40
CA ASN A 370 14.06 17.98 -2.78
C ASN A 370 13.80 16.73 -3.64
N ALA A 371 12.70 16.04 -3.34
CA ALA A 371 12.30 14.83 -4.06
C ALA A 371 10.80 14.82 -4.34
N SER A 372 10.42 14.18 -5.43
CA SER A 372 9.02 14.00 -5.83
C SER A 372 8.29 13.06 -4.87
N THR A 373 7.06 13.42 -4.49
CA THR A 373 6.17 12.56 -3.68
C THR A 373 5.95 11.18 -4.32
N ARG A 374 6.15 11.06 -5.64
CA ARG A 374 6.05 9.80 -6.40
C ARG A 374 7.04 8.73 -5.95
N PHE A 375 8.11 9.08 -5.24
CA PHE A 375 9.03 8.12 -4.64
C PHE A 375 8.49 7.39 -3.41
N ALA A 376 7.34 7.77 -2.86
CA ALA A 376 6.70 7.05 -1.76
C ALA A 376 6.11 5.71 -2.25
N ASP A 377 6.98 4.77 -2.52
CA ASP A 377 6.71 3.47 -3.15
C ASP A 377 7.66 2.42 -2.57
N GLY A 378 7.16 1.20 -2.34
CA GLY A 378 7.96 0.15 -1.71
C GLY A 378 9.15 -0.32 -2.55
N TYR A 379 9.07 -0.23 -3.88
CA TYR A 379 10.19 -0.55 -4.75
C TYR A 379 11.28 0.51 -4.66
N GLU A 380 10.90 1.78 -4.78
CA GLU A 380 11.81 2.93 -4.71
C GLU A 380 12.48 3.05 -3.33
N TYR A 381 11.79 2.62 -2.26
CA TYR A 381 12.34 2.58 -0.89
C TYR A 381 13.23 1.35 -0.63
N GLY A 382 13.46 0.51 -1.63
CA GLY A 382 14.30 -0.68 -1.49
C GLY A 382 13.65 -1.84 -0.73
N LEU A 383 12.32 -1.79 -0.51
CA LEU A 383 11.55 -2.88 0.10
C LEU A 383 11.30 -4.02 -0.89
N GLY A 384 11.56 -3.81 -2.17
CA GLY A 384 11.39 -4.76 -3.26
C GLY A 384 9.95 -5.03 -3.68
N ALA A 385 9.00 -4.94 -2.77
CA ALA A 385 7.57 -5.05 -3.02
C ALA A 385 6.79 -4.46 -1.84
N GLU A 386 5.53 -4.09 -2.07
CA GLU A 386 4.63 -3.60 -1.02
C GLU A 386 3.24 -4.24 -1.11
N ILE A 387 2.62 -4.46 0.04
CA ILE A 387 1.23 -4.92 0.11
C ILE A 387 0.25 -3.74 0.09
N GLY A 388 0.72 -2.57 0.44
CA GLY A 388 0.00 -1.32 0.51
C GLY A 388 0.78 -0.26 1.26
N ILE A 389 0.16 0.90 1.47
CA ILE A 389 0.72 2.00 2.25
C ILE A 389 -0.15 2.20 3.49
N SER A 390 0.46 2.54 4.61
CA SER A 390 -0.24 2.84 5.86
C SER A 390 0.07 4.25 6.34
N THR A 391 -0.96 4.98 6.74
CA THR A 391 -0.82 6.27 7.42
C THR A 391 -1.01 6.16 8.94
N ASP A 392 -1.31 4.97 9.44
CA ASP A 392 -1.45 4.70 10.87
C ASP A 392 -0.09 4.77 11.58
N LYS A 393 -0.11 5.13 12.87
CA LYS A 393 1.09 5.20 13.71
C LYS A 393 1.37 3.92 14.48
N LEU A 394 0.35 3.10 14.70
CA LEU A 394 0.47 1.82 15.36
C LEU A 394 0.89 0.77 14.34
N HIS A 395 1.98 0.07 14.59
CA HIS A 395 2.61 -0.93 13.75
C HIS A 395 3.32 -0.33 12.52
N ALA A 396 3.03 -0.81 11.26
CA ALA A 396 3.70 -0.34 10.05
C ALA A 396 3.15 1.02 9.59
N ARG A 397 4.04 1.92 9.15
CA ARG A 397 3.73 3.24 8.60
C ARG A 397 4.50 3.47 7.30
N GLY A 398 3.90 4.10 6.30
CA GLY A 398 4.45 4.23 4.95
C GLY A 398 4.22 2.99 4.09
N PRO A 399 5.02 2.78 3.03
CA PRO A 399 4.97 1.56 2.22
C PRO A 399 5.24 0.32 3.07
N VAL A 400 4.37 -0.69 2.98
CA VAL A 400 4.39 -1.89 3.82
C VAL A 400 4.94 -3.07 3.03
N GLY A 401 6.23 -3.34 3.21
CA GLY A 401 6.93 -4.50 2.68
C GLY A 401 6.92 -5.70 3.63
N LEU A 402 7.87 -6.62 3.45
CA LEU A 402 7.95 -7.87 4.23
C LEU A 402 8.03 -7.64 5.74
N GLU A 403 8.84 -6.68 6.20
CA GLU A 403 8.99 -6.41 7.63
C GLU A 403 7.71 -5.87 8.27
N GLY A 404 6.94 -5.08 7.52
CA GLY A 404 5.64 -4.57 7.97
C GLY A 404 4.58 -5.66 8.16
N LEU A 405 4.77 -6.85 7.59
CA LEU A 405 3.92 -8.03 7.79
C LEU A 405 4.40 -8.93 8.93
N THR A 406 5.26 -8.42 9.79
CA THR A 406 5.86 -9.13 10.93
C THR A 406 5.77 -8.30 12.21
N SER A 407 6.01 -8.92 13.35
CA SER A 407 6.11 -8.27 14.64
C SER A 407 7.37 -8.72 15.37
N LEU A 408 7.67 -8.12 16.51
CA LEU A 408 8.77 -8.47 17.37
C LEU A 408 8.25 -9.08 18.67
N LYS A 409 8.84 -10.21 19.11
CA LYS A 409 8.63 -10.77 20.44
C LYS A 409 9.94 -10.74 21.21
N TYR A 410 9.87 -10.56 22.51
CA TYR A 410 11.04 -10.71 23.36
C TYR A 410 11.48 -12.17 23.45
N VAL A 411 12.80 -12.38 23.42
CA VAL A 411 13.47 -13.63 23.72
C VAL A 411 14.42 -13.39 24.89
N VAL A 412 14.32 -14.25 25.89
CA VAL A 412 15.08 -14.12 27.14
C VAL A 412 15.85 -15.41 27.39
N PHE A 413 17.14 -15.28 27.59
CA PHE A 413 18.00 -16.39 27.99
C PHE A 413 18.45 -16.22 29.45
N GLY A 414 18.36 -17.26 30.18
CA GLY A 414 18.78 -17.33 31.59
C GLY A 414 19.44 -18.65 31.89
N ASP A 415 20.10 -18.73 33.04
CA ASP A 415 20.71 -19.93 33.59
C ASP A 415 20.22 -20.11 35.05
N GLY A 416 18.92 -20.40 35.17
CA GLY A 416 18.26 -20.53 36.46
C GLY A 416 17.99 -19.23 37.22
N HIS A 417 18.07 -18.08 36.52
CA HIS A 417 17.80 -16.77 37.14
C HIS A 417 16.36 -16.66 37.62
N ILE A 418 16.20 -16.17 38.84
CA ILE A 418 14.89 -15.87 39.46
C ILE A 418 14.79 -14.38 39.81
N ARG A 419 13.57 -13.89 39.84
CA ARG A 419 13.31 -12.51 40.30
C ARG A 419 13.23 -12.54 41.83
N THR A 420 14.09 -11.77 42.48
CA THR A 420 14.10 -11.55 43.93
C THR A 420 13.38 -10.26 44.28
#